data_9db804502240827e531226fc571beaed
#
_entry.id   9db804502240827e531226fc571beaed
#
_cell.length_a   1.000
_cell.length_b   1.000
_cell.length_c   1.000
_cell.angle_alpha   90.00
_cell.angle_beta   90.00
_cell.angle_gamma   90.00
#
_symmetry.space_group_name_H-M   'P 1'
#
loop_
_entity.id
_entity.type
_entity.pdbx_description
1 polymer ?
#
loop_
_entity_poly.entity_id
_entity_poly.type
_entity_poly.pdbx_seq_one_letter_code
_entity_poly.pdbx_strand_id
1 'polypeptide(L)'
;QAFQKAKGEILLFTDADPVFEPHALRTAVFTMKERGLDALTLMPKAEFGSFWERAVQPVIFGFIASLTRFKNVNDPNDKSAMGFGAFLMFKRSAYEAIGGHEGGKADVLEDVLIAKRLKKAGLKLLVADAKCLFSIRMYHGFHEIWTGWRKNMFLAMKRSVARALYYVFMVLAFLLTPYLILGWNVVAGTGVLWAGLSLFGVIMVSAATIKTCDELGLNRINACLFPIGAVVMAAIMANSTIQILVFSRTEWRGRVYPVKR
;
A
#
# COMPACT_ATOMS: atom_id res chain seq x y z
N GLN A 1 -15.95 6.37 -20.42
CA GLN A 1 -17.41 6.35 -20.56
C GLN A 1 -18.13 7.10 -19.41
N ALA A 2 -17.84 6.81 -18.12
CA ALA A 2 -18.47 7.51 -16.99
C ALA A 2 -18.15 9.01 -16.97
N PHE A 3 -16.89 9.39 -17.22
CA PHE A 3 -16.46 10.78 -17.30
C PHE A 3 -17.24 11.59 -18.36
N GLN A 4 -17.49 11.02 -19.52
CA GLN A 4 -18.24 11.69 -20.61
C GLN A 4 -19.69 12.02 -20.24
N LYS A 5 -20.29 11.28 -19.29
CA LYS A 5 -21.64 11.51 -18.80
C LYS A 5 -21.68 12.45 -17.59
N ALA A 6 -20.58 12.60 -16.87
CA ALA A 6 -20.51 13.48 -15.71
C ALA A 6 -20.55 14.95 -16.15
N LYS A 7 -21.35 15.78 -15.47
CA LYS A 7 -21.52 17.22 -15.76
C LYS A 7 -20.90 18.14 -14.69
N GLY A 8 -20.50 17.60 -13.55
CA GLY A 8 -19.99 18.38 -12.41
C GLY A 8 -18.60 18.99 -12.69
N GLU A 9 -18.31 20.11 -12.05
CA GLU A 9 -17.01 20.78 -12.08
C GLU A 9 -15.95 20.00 -11.27
N ILE A 10 -16.39 19.27 -10.26
CA ILE A 10 -15.57 18.38 -9.43
C ILE A 10 -15.95 16.95 -9.75
N LEU A 11 -14.96 16.13 -10.00
CA LEU A 11 -15.09 14.71 -10.31
C LEU A 11 -14.55 13.91 -9.13
N LEU A 12 -15.30 12.93 -8.65
CA LEU A 12 -14.85 11.93 -7.68
C LEU A 12 -14.85 10.56 -8.32
N PHE A 13 -13.71 9.90 -8.26
CA PHE A 13 -13.57 8.48 -8.57
C PHE A 13 -13.33 7.73 -7.26
N THR A 14 -14.06 6.66 -7.07
CA THR A 14 -13.96 5.82 -5.88
C THR A 14 -14.13 4.35 -6.29
N ASP A 15 -13.51 3.45 -5.52
CA ASP A 15 -13.80 2.04 -5.60
C ASP A 15 -15.23 1.74 -5.11
N ALA A 16 -15.70 0.52 -5.25
CA ALA A 16 -17.06 0.14 -4.89
C ALA A 16 -17.22 -0.30 -3.42
N ASP A 17 -16.11 -0.50 -2.72
CA ASP A 17 -16.03 -1.06 -1.38
C ASP A 17 -15.74 -0.08 -0.23
N PRO A 18 -15.39 1.22 -0.45
CA PRO A 18 -15.30 2.18 0.63
C PRO A 18 -16.66 2.49 1.28
N VAL A 19 -16.62 2.64 2.61
CA VAL A 19 -17.77 3.08 3.42
C VAL A 19 -17.50 4.48 3.94
N PHE A 20 -18.27 5.44 3.49
CA PHE A 20 -18.09 6.86 3.78
C PHE A 20 -18.94 7.33 4.96
N GLU A 21 -18.36 8.18 5.80
CA GLU A 21 -19.09 8.94 6.79
C GLU A 21 -19.99 9.98 6.10
N PRO A 22 -21.16 10.33 6.68
CA PRO A 22 -22.14 11.23 6.03
C PRO A 22 -21.57 12.59 5.63
N HIS A 23 -20.54 13.07 6.32
CA HIS A 23 -19.91 14.38 6.07
C HIS A 23 -18.66 14.30 5.18
N ALA A 24 -18.21 13.10 4.81
CA ALA A 24 -16.93 12.87 4.10
C ALA A 24 -16.81 13.68 2.81
N LEU A 25 -17.83 13.61 1.94
CA LEU A 25 -17.82 14.33 0.67
C LEU A 25 -17.82 15.84 0.86
N ARG A 26 -18.64 16.36 1.80
CA ARG A 26 -18.68 17.79 2.11
C ARG A 26 -17.34 18.29 2.59
N THR A 27 -16.68 17.55 3.50
CA THR A 27 -15.35 17.89 4.04
C THR A 27 -14.30 17.89 2.93
N ALA A 28 -14.31 16.90 2.05
CA ALA A 28 -13.37 16.81 0.94
C ALA A 28 -13.51 17.97 -0.06
N VAL A 29 -14.75 18.30 -0.45
CA VAL A 29 -15.05 19.43 -1.35
C VAL A 29 -14.66 20.77 -0.71
N PHE A 30 -14.97 20.95 0.58
CA PHE A 30 -14.59 22.14 1.34
C PHE A 30 -13.06 22.30 1.36
N THR A 31 -12.32 21.25 1.74
CA THR A 31 -10.85 21.25 1.77
C THR A 31 -10.24 21.57 0.40
N MET A 32 -10.82 21.00 -0.66
CA MET A 32 -10.35 21.23 -2.02
C MET A 32 -10.51 22.69 -2.45
N LYS A 33 -11.66 23.31 -2.12
CA LYS A 33 -11.95 24.71 -2.44
C LYS A 33 -11.12 25.68 -1.60
N GLU A 34 -11.09 25.48 -0.28
CA GLU A 34 -10.41 26.36 0.65
C GLU A 34 -8.89 26.44 0.36
N ARG A 35 -8.26 25.30 0.06
CA ARG A 35 -6.83 25.23 -0.24
C ARG A 35 -6.50 25.49 -1.71
N GLY A 36 -7.49 25.72 -2.56
CA GLY A 36 -7.31 25.94 -3.99
C GLY A 36 -6.65 24.76 -4.71
N LEU A 37 -6.99 23.53 -4.30
CA LEU A 37 -6.40 22.31 -4.86
C LEU A 37 -6.99 21.99 -6.23
N ASP A 38 -6.17 21.37 -7.08
CA ASP A 38 -6.59 20.84 -8.37
C ASP A 38 -6.98 19.37 -8.27
N ALA A 39 -6.38 18.65 -7.31
CA ALA A 39 -6.72 17.27 -6.99
C ALA A 39 -6.53 16.97 -5.50
N LEU A 40 -7.32 16.02 -4.99
CA LEU A 40 -7.28 15.52 -3.63
C LEU A 40 -7.39 13.99 -3.65
N THR A 41 -6.48 13.32 -2.98
CA THR A 41 -6.55 11.88 -2.73
C THR A 41 -6.46 11.61 -1.24
N LEU A 42 -7.28 10.69 -0.76
CA LEU A 42 -7.48 10.46 0.67
C LEU A 42 -7.12 9.02 1.04
N MET A 43 -6.31 8.88 2.08
CA MET A 43 -5.96 7.58 2.66
C MET A 43 -7.09 7.12 3.60
N PRO A 44 -7.72 5.96 3.34
CA PRO A 44 -8.78 5.42 4.17
C PRO A 44 -8.29 4.84 5.50
N LYS A 45 -9.21 4.64 6.43
CA LYS A 45 -9.03 3.70 7.52
C LYS A 45 -9.09 2.28 6.95
N ALA A 46 -8.02 1.50 7.15
CA ALA A 46 -8.04 0.08 6.79
C ALA A 46 -8.79 -0.72 7.86
N GLU A 47 -9.68 -1.62 7.44
CA GLU A 47 -10.39 -2.54 8.34
C GLU A 47 -9.88 -3.97 8.16
N PHE A 48 -9.82 -4.71 9.28
CA PHE A 48 -9.24 -6.05 9.36
C PHE A 48 -10.18 -6.98 10.13
N GLY A 49 -10.92 -7.84 9.43
CA GLY A 49 -11.92 -8.71 10.03
C GLY A 49 -11.37 -10.09 10.41
N SER A 50 -10.59 -10.73 9.53
CA SER A 50 -10.11 -12.09 9.72
C SER A 50 -8.71 -12.15 10.33
N PHE A 51 -8.31 -13.36 10.77
CA PHE A 51 -6.94 -13.64 11.22
C PHE A 51 -5.90 -13.26 10.18
N TRP A 52 -6.10 -13.68 8.94
CA TRP A 52 -5.14 -13.42 7.84
C TRP A 52 -5.01 -11.96 7.49
N GLU A 53 -6.09 -11.20 7.56
CA GLU A 53 -6.06 -9.76 7.36
C GLU A 53 -5.18 -9.08 8.42
N ARG A 54 -5.33 -9.46 9.69
CA ARG A 54 -4.56 -8.91 10.81
C ARG A 54 -3.10 -9.38 10.83
N ALA A 55 -2.81 -10.58 10.32
CA ALA A 55 -1.45 -11.11 10.27
C ALA A 55 -0.64 -10.55 9.08
N VAL A 56 -1.22 -10.46 7.90
CA VAL A 56 -0.50 -10.23 6.65
C VAL A 56 -0.54 -8.77 6.19
N GLN A 57 -1.71 -8.14 6.18
CA GLN A 57 -1.86 -6.81 5.59
C GLN A 57 -1.06 -5.73 6.32
N PRO A 58 -0.95 -5.70 7.68
CA PRO A 58 -0.12 -4.70 8.35
C PRO A 58 1.35 -4.78 7.97
N VAL A 59 1.90 -5.98 7.76
CA VAL A 59 3.29 -6.17 7.30
C VAL A 59 3.46 -5.58 5.90
N ILE A 60 2.52 -5.84 5.02
CA ILE A 60 2.53 -5.31 3.64
C ILE A 60 2.37 -3.79 3.63
N PHE A 61 1.46 -3.23 4.42
CA PHE A 61 1.29 -1.78 4.51
C PHE A 61 2.54 -1.09 5.07
N GLY A 62 3.17 -1.67 6.12
CA GLY A 62 4.44 -1.20 6.65
C GLY A 62 5.56 -1.25 5.59
N PHE A 63 5.62 -2.32 4.80
CA PHE A 63 6.56 -2.43 3.69
C PHE A 63 6.32 -1.35 2.63
N ILE A 64 5.09 -1.16 2.15
CA ILE A 64 4.76 -0.12 1.17
C ILE A 64 5.05 1.28 1.73
N ALA A 65 4.75 1.51 3.00
CA ALA A 65 5.07 2.77 3.68
C ALA A 65 6.57 3.03 3.70
N SER A 66 7.40 1.99 3.88
CA SER A 66 8.87 2.11 3.85
C SER A 66 9.41 2.47 2.46
N LEU A 67 8.72 2.08 1.39
CA LEU A 67 9.07 2.41 0.01
C LEU A 67 8.63 3.82 -0.41
N THR A 68 7.68 4.40 0.32
CA THR A 68 7.06 5.67 -0.02
C THR A 68 7.57 6.78 0.89
N ARG A 69 8.09 7.85 0.30
CA ARG A 69 8.46 9.05 1.04
C ARG A 69 7.23 9.90 1.35
N PHE A 70 6.35 9.41 2.25
CA PHE A 70 5.09 10.09 2.56
C PHE A 70 5.26 11.55 2.96
N LYS A 71 6.37 11.92 3.64
CA LYS A 71 6.67 13.30 4.01
C LYS A 71 6.79 14.23 2.80
N ASN A 72 7.17 13.68 1.65
CA ASN A 72 7.49 14.44 0.45
C ASN A 72 6.39 14.38 -0.62
N VAL A 73 5.35 13.55 -0.43
CA VAL A 73 4.31 13.39 -1.48
C VAL A 73 3.55 14.69 -1.76
N ASN A 74 3.44 15.56 -0.76
CA ASN A 74 2.79 16.86 -0.86
C ASN A 74 3.76 18.00 -1.23
N ASP A 75 5.07 17.75 -1.30
CA ASP A 75 6.04 18.73 -1.79
C ASP A 75 5.98 18.79 -3.32
N PRO A 76 5.62 19.94 -3.93
CA PRO A 76 5.53 20.07 -5.38
C PRO A 76 6.86 19.85 -6.10
N ASN A 77 8.00 20.07 -5.41
CA ASN A 77 9.34 19.95 -5.98
C ASN A 77 9.91 18.52 -5.87
N ASP A 78 9.33 17.65 -5.03
CA ASP A 78 9.77 16.27 -4.91
C ASP A 78 9.05 15.36 -5.93
N LYS A 79 9.78 14.39 -6.47
CA LYS A 79 9.23 13.42 -7.44
C LYS A 79 8.35 12.34 -6.80
N SER A 80 8.32 12.27 -5.47
CA SER A 80 7.45 11.32 -4.76
C SER A 80 5.99 11.66 -5.01
N ALA A 81 5.20 10.66 -5.37
CA ALA A 81 3.77 10.79 -5.58
C ALA A 81 3.06 9.55 -5.04
N MET A 82 1.88 9.75 -4.48
CA MET A 82 1.00 8.71 -4.00
C MET A 82 -0.44 9.07 -4.38
N GLY A 83 -1.20 8.07 -4.78
CA GLY A 83 -2.64 8.15 -4.98
C GLY A 83 -3.30 6.97 -4.29
N PHE A 84 -4.53 7.15 -3.87
CA PHE A 84 -5.38 6.10 -3.31
C PHE A 84 -6.61 5.97 -4.19
N GLY A 85 -6.71 4.87 -4.95
CA GLY A 85 -7.83 4.61 -5.87
C GLY A 85 -9.20 4.63 -5.18
N ALA A 86 -9.23 4.32 -3.89
CA ALA A 86 -10.42 4.40 -3.07
C ALA A 86 -11.02 5.82 -2.97
N PHE A 87 -10.21 6.87 -3.19
CA PHE A 87 -10.67 8.26 -3.21
C PHE A 87 -9.76 9.14 -4.06
N LEU A 88 -10.21 9.47 -5.26
CA LEU A 88 -9.52 10.40 -6.17
C LEU A 88 -10.49 11.49 -6.61
N MET A 89 -10.29 12.71 -6.14
CA MET A 89 -11.12 13.88 -6.45
C MET A 89 -10.31 14.90 -7.26
N PHE A 90 -10.93 15.46 -8.30
CA PHE A 90 -10.27 16.38 -9.24
C PHE A 90 -11.19 17.55 -9.59
N LYS A 91 -10.62 18.74 -9.88
CA LYS A 91 -11.28 19.68 -10.78
C LYS A 91 -11.35 19.03 -12.17
N ARG A 92 -12.46 19.23 -12.88
CA ARG A 92 -12.62 18.70 -14.24
C ARG A 92 -11.47 19.14 -15.15
N SER A 93 -11.09 20.42 -15.13
CA SER A 93 -9.98 20.95 -15.92
C SER A 93 -8.65 20.26 -15.62
N ALA A 94 -8.35 19.95 -14.36
CA ALA A 94 -7.14 19.24 -13.96
C ALA A 94 -7.13 17.79 -14.47
N TYR A 95 -8.29 17.11 -14.39
CA TYR A 95 -8.43 15.75 -14.91
C TYR A 95 -8.26 15.68 -16.42
N GLU A 96 -8.80 16.65 -17.16
CA GLU A 96 -8.64 16.78 -18.62
C GLU A 96 -7.19 17.09 -19.00
N ALA A 97 -6.54 18.01 -18.27
CA ALA A 97 -5.16 18.42 -18.54
C ALA A 97 -4.16 17.27 -18.45
N ILE A 98 -4.42 16.27 -17.58
CA ILE A 98 -3.55 15.08 -17.48
C ILE A 98 -3.95 13.92 -18.42
N GLY A 99 -4.98 14.12 -19.28
CA GLY A 99 -5.52 13.07 -20.15
C GLY A 99 -6.31 11.98 -19.42
N GLY A 100 -6.76 12.26 -18.19
CA GLY A 100 -7.57 11.38 -17.36
C GLY A 100 -6.96 9.99 -17.14
N HIS A 101 -7.81 8.97 -17.03
CA HIS A 101 -7.40 7.56 -16.88
C HIS A 101 -6.93 6.92 -18.20
N GLU A 102 -7.15 7.57 -19.35
CA GLU A 102 -6.85 6.96 -20.66
C GLU A 102 -5.36 6.62 -20.83
N GLY A 103 -4.49 7.49 -20.38
CA GLY A 103 -3.05 7.25 -20.45
C GLY A 103 -2.50 6.22 -19.45
N GLY A 104 -3.35 5.62 -18.60
CA GLY A 104 -2.98 4.62 -17.57
C GLY A 104 -3.71 3.30 -17.67
N LYS A 105 -4.53 3.09 -18.69
CA LYS A 105 -5.39 1.88 -18.85
C LYS A 105 -4.65 0.53 -18.75
N ALA A 106 -3.35 0.51 -18.98
CA ALA A 106 -2.52 -0.69 -18.92
C ALA A 106 -1.71 -0.81 -17.62
N ASP A 107 -1.75 0.20 -16.74
CA ASP A 107 -1.01 0.19 -15.49
C ASP A 107 -1.89 -0.29 -14.32
N VAL A 108 -1.34 -1.21 -13.53
CA VAL A 108 -2.01 -1.78 -12.35
C VAL A 108 -2.01 -0.80 -11.18
N LEU A 109 -1.06 0.16 -11.16
CA LEU A 109 -0.93 1.23 -10.16
C LEU A 109 -1.35 2.57 -10.79
N GLU A 110 -2.56 2.62 -11.33
CA GLU A 110 -3.09 3.78 -12.06
C GLU A 110 -3.22 5.04 -11.19
N ASP A 111 -3.56 4.88 -9.92
CA ASP A 111 -3.69 5.94 -8.93
C ASP A 111 -2.36 6.66 -8.67
N VAL A 112 -1.28 5.93 -8.49
CA VAL A 112 0.07 6.49 -8.35
C VAL A 112 0.53 7.16 -9.64
N LEU A 113 0.17 6.61 -10.80
CA LEU A 113 0.51 7.18 -12.09
C LEU A 113 -0.23 8.52 -12.32
N ILE A 114 -1.51 8.59 -11.97
CA ILE A 114 -2.31 9.81 -12.01
C ILE A 114 -1.68 10.88 -11.11
N ALA A 115 -1.33 10.53 -9.86
CA ALA A 115 -0.67 11.45 -8.95
C ALA A 115 0.66 12.00 -9.52
N LYS A 116 1.47 11.16 -10.17
CA LYS A 116 2.70 11.58 -10.86
C LYS A 116 2.44 12.55 -12.01
N ARG A 117 1.38 12.32 -12.80
CA ARG A 117 1.02 13.20 -13.93
C ARG A 117 0.57 14.56 -13.42
N LEU A 118 -0.26 14.60 -12.36
CA LEU A 118 -0.68 15.86 -11.73
C LEU A 118 0.54 16.69 -11.31
N LYS A 119 1.47 16.08 -10.59
CA LYS A 119 2.71 16.77 -10.16
C LYS A 119 3.56 17.22 -11.34
N LYS A 120 3.71 16.38 -12.36
CA LYS A 120 4.46 16.74 -13.58
C LYS A 120 3.83 17.90 -14.34
N ALA A 121 2.51 18.02 -14.29
CA ALA A 121 1.76 19.14 -14.90
C ALA A 121 1.76 20.41 -14.02
N GLY A 122 2.44 20.41 -12.85
CA GLY A 122 2.46 21.53 -11.92
C GLY A 122 1.13 21.77 -11.19
N LEU A 123 0.22 20.79 -11.20
CA LEU A 123 -1.09 20.88 -10.56
C LEU A 123 -0.98 20.60 -9.05
N LYS A 124 -1.80 21.31 -8.27
CA LYS A 124 -1.82 21.22 -6.81
C LYS A 124 -2.55 19.96 -6.34
N LEU A 125 -1.80 18.91 -6.05
CA LEU A 125 -2.29 17.67 -5.45
C LEU A 125 -2.07 17.69 -3.94
N LEU A 126 -3.11 17.35 -3.17
CA LEU A 126 -2.99 17.02 -1.75
C LEU A 126 -3.27 15.53 -1.54
N VAL A 127 -2.35 14.87 -0.83
CA VAL A 127 -2.51 13.52 -0.28
C VAL A 127 -2.73 13.67 1.22
N ALA A 128 -3.89 13.29 1.74
CA ALA A 128 -4.23 13.49 3.15
C ALA A 128 -4.69 12.19 3.82
N ASP A 129 -4.42 12.08 5.13
CA ASP A 129 -5.01 11.05 5.98
C ASP A 129 -6.48 11.40 6.22
N ALA A 130 -7.37 10.47 5.95
CA ALA A 130 -8.81 10.63 6.08
C ALA A 130 -9.47 9.43 6.78
N LYS A 131 -8.75 8.79 7.70
CA LYS A 131 -9.24 7.65 8.48
C LYS A 131 -10.51 7.93 9.27
N CYS A 132 -10.79 9.20 9.57
CA CYS A 132 -12.03 9.63 10.21
C CYS A 132 -13.19 9.90 9.23
N LEU A 133 -12.93 9.88 7.91
CA LEU A 133 -13.94 10.19 6.90
C LEU A 133 -14.47 8.96 6.17
N PHE A 134 -13.66 7.91 6.06
CA PHE A 134 -14.11 6.67 5.43
C PHE A 134 -13.19 5.51 5.74
N SER A 135 -13.72 4.30 5.60
CA SER A 135 -12.98 3.05 5.78
C SER A 135 -13.08 2.17 4.55
N ILE A 136 -12.15 1.22 4.45
CA ILE A 136 -12.12 0.19 3.42
C ILE A 136 -11.65 -1.14 4.00
N ARG A 137 -12.34 -2.21 3.62
CA ARG A 137 -11.90 -3.58 3.87
C ARG A 137 -11.50 -4.22 2.55
N MET A 138 -10.21 -4.13 2.19
CA MET A 138 -9.73 -4.49 0.86
C MET A 138 -9.86 -5.98 0.53
N TYR A 139 -9.62 -6.86 1.52
CA TYR A 139 -9.59 -8.31 1.34
C TYR A 139 -10.18 -9.00 2.56
N HIS A 140 -10.96 -10.08 2.34
CA HIS A 140 -11.69 -10.78 3.40
C HIS A 140 -11.02 -12.07 3.88
N GLY A 141 -9.92 -12.49 3.28
CA GLY A 141 -9.24 -13.72 3.65
C GLY A 141 -7.94 -13.97 2.91
N PHE A 142 -7.30 -15.09 3.22
CA PHE A 142 -5.96 -15.43 2.70
C PHE A 142 -5.90 -15.43 1.17
N HIS A 143 -6.87 -16.05 0.50
CA HIS A 143 -6.87 -16.17 -0.96
C HIS A 143 -6.93 -14.79 -1.65
N GLU A 144 -7.79 -13.90 -1.15
CA GLU A 144 -7.91 -12.54 -1.70
C GLU A 144 -6.67 -11.70 -1.42
N ILE A 145 -6.09 -11.82 -0.22
CA ILE A 145 -4.82 -11.18 0.14
C ILE A 145 -3.71 -11.64 -0.80
N TRP A 146 -3.58 -12.95 -0.99
CA TRP A 146 -2.56 -13.53 -1.87
C TRP A 146 -2.70 -13.05 -3.31
N THR A 147 -3.89 -13.19 -3.88
CA THR A 147 -4.13 -12.84 -5.29
C THR A 147 -4.05 -11.33 -5.53
N GLY A 148 -4.56 -10.53 -4.60
CA GLY A 148 -4.55 -9.08 -4.70
C GLY A 148 -3.14 -8.49 -4.57
N TRP A 149 -2.37 -8.92 -3.58
CA TRP A 149 -1.01 -8.40 -3.40
C TRP A 149 -0.01 -8.98 -4.39
N ARG A 150 -0.18 -10.22 -4.85
CA ARG A 150 0.63 -10.81 -5.92
C ARG A 150 0.67 -9.94 -7.18
N LYS A 151 -0.45 -9.35 -7.56
CA LYS A 151 -0.53 -8.46 -8.73
C LYS A 151 0.30 -7.19 -8.55
N ASN A 152 0.43 -6.67 -7.32
CA ASN A 152 1.01 -5.35 -7.04
C ASN A 152 2.49 -5.41 -6.62
N MET A 153 2.94 -6.52 -5.99
CA MET A 153 4.24 -6.54 -5.31
C MET A 153 5.44 -6.30 -6.24
N PHE A 154 5.52 -7.01 -7.37
CA PHE A 154 6.65 -6.81 -8.29
C PHE A 154 6.66 -5.41 -8.91
N LEU A 155 5.47 -4.83 -9.12
CA LEU A 155 5.33 -3.46 -9.62
C LEU A 155 5.79 -2.45 -8.57
N ALA A 156 5.43 -2.64 -7.30
CA ALA A 156 5.90 -1.82 -6.19
C ALA A 156 7.44 -1.86 -6.07
N MET A 157 8.06 -3.00 -6.37
CA MET A 157 9.52 -3.17 -6.44
C MET A 157 10.12 -2.65 -7.77
N LYS A 158 9.36 -1.85 -8.53
CA LYS A 158 9.75 -1.22 -9.81
C LYS A 158 10.20 -2.25 -10.86
N ARG A 159 9.56 -3.39 -10.91
CA ARG A 159 9.84 -4.50 -11.86
C ARG A 159 11.30 -4.97 -11.86
N SER A 160 12.01 -4.85 -10.74
CA SER A 160 13.42 -5.20 -10.63
C SER A 160 13.60 -6.49 -9.82
N VAL A 161 14.16 -7.52 -10.47
CA VAL A 161 14.47 -8.80 -9.82
C VAL A 161 15.48 -8.61 -8.69
N ALA A 162 16.51 -7.79 -8.90
CA ALA A 162 17.49 -7.49 -7.87
C ALA A 162 16.85 -6.87 -6.63
N ARG A 163 15.87 -5.95 -6.81
CA ARG A 163 15.11 -5.39 -5.69
C ARG A 163 14.21 -6.44 -5.04
N ALA A 164 13.56 -7.29 -5.82
CA ALA A 164 12.73 -8.35 -5.29
C ALA A 164 13.55 -9.30 -4.39
N LEU A 165 14.71 -9.76 -4.86
CA LEU A 165 15.63 -10.58 -4.09
C LEU A 165 16.13 -9.85 -2.84
N TYR A 166 16.52 -8.59 -2.99
CA TYR A 166 16.96 -7.74 -1.87
C TYR A 166 15.87 -7.63 -0.80
N TYR A 167 14.61 -7.29 -1.17
CA TYR A 167 13.55 -7.13 -0.19
C TYR A 167 13.11 -8.45 0.44
N VAL A 168 13.05 -9.55 -0.32
CA VAL A 168 12.79 -10.87 0.24
C VAL A 168 13.88 -11.22 1.26
N PHE A 169 15.16 -11.02 0.92
CA PHE A 169 16.26 -11.23 1.84
C PHE A 169 16.14 -10.36 3.09
N MET A 170 15.86 -9.04 2.94
CA MET A 170 15.67 -8.12 4.08
C MET A 170 14.54 -8.56 5.00
N VAL A 171 13.39 -8.96 4.43
CA VAL A 171 12.25 -9.46 5.21
C VAL A 171 12.64 -10.71 6.01
N LEU A 172 13.27 -11.69 5.37
CA LEU A 172 13.67 -12.94 6.04
C LEU A 172 14.77 -12.69 7.08
N ALA A 173 15.79 -11.91 6.72
CA ALA A 173 16.93 -11.65 7.59
C ALA A 173 16.60 -10.80 8.81
N PHE A 174 15.79 -9.75 8.65
CA PHE A 174 15.54 -8.78 9.72
C PHE A 174 14.20 -8.95 10.43
N LEU A 175 13.17 -9.42 9.74
CA LEU A 175 11.86 -9.62 10.39
C LEU A 175 11.66 -11.02 10.94
N LEU A 176 12.32 -12.04 10.41
CA LEU A 176 12.11 -13.45 10.80
C LEU A 176 13.27 -14.04 11.60
N THR A 177 14.52 -13.82 11.14
CA THR A 177 15.70 -14.44 11.73
C THR A 177 15.87 -14.19 13.24
N PRO A 178 15.59 -12.99 13.80
CA PRO A 178 15.67 -12.79 15.25
C PRO A 178 14.79 -13.75 16.06
N TYR A 179 13.58 -14.03 15.59
CA TYR A 179 12.67 -14.98 16.25
C TYR A 179 13.17 -16.42 16.14
N LEU A 180 13.71 -16.80 14.97
CA LEU A 180 14.25 -18.14 14.75
C LEU A 180 15.49 -18.41 15.62
N ILE A 181 16.41 -17.45 15.70
CA ILE A 181 17.62 -17.56 16.52
C ILE A 181 17.26 -17.60 18.01
N LEU A 182 16.30 -16.76 18.44
CA LEU A 182 15.86 -16.77 19.82
C LEU A 182 15.22 -18.11 20.20
N GLY A 183 14.34 -18.64 19.34
CA GLY A 183 13.73 -19.95 19.54
C GLY A 183 14.77 -21.08 19.55
N TRP A 184 15.74 -21.06 18.63
CA TRP A 184 16.84 -22.02 18.58
C TRP A 184 17.71 -21.95 19.85
N ASN A 185 18.01 -20.74 20.32
CA ASN A 185 18.80 -20.56 21.54
C ASN A 185 18.13 -21.16 22.79
N VAL A 186 16.79 -21.03 22.88
CA VAL A 186 16.01 -21.66 23.98
C VAL A 186 16.15 -23.18 23.96
N VAL A 187 16.20 -23.80 22.78
CA VAL A 187 16.27 -25.26 22.62
C VAL A 187 17.71 -25.77 22.71
N ALA A 188 18.66 -25.10 22.06
CA ALA A 188 20.04 -25.60 21.87
C ALA A 188 21.06 -24.98 22.82
N GLY A 189 20.71 -23.94 23.59
CA GLY A 189 21.63 -23.31 24.54
C GLY A 189 22.86 -22.68 23.90
N THR A 190 22.71 -22.01 22.75
CA THR A 190 23.85 -21.53 21.91
C THR A 190 24.65 -20.37 22.53
N GLY A 191 24.33 -19.96 23.76
CA GLY A 191 25.10 -19.00 24.54
C GLY A 191 24.47 -17.63 24.69
N VAL A 192 24.90 -16.91 25.73
CA VAL A 192 24.30 -15.63 26.17
C VAL A 192 24.39 -14.54 25.10
N LEU A 193 25.48 -14.51 24.31
CA LEU A 193 25.65 -13.50 23.25
C LEU A 193 24.55 -13.63 22.19
N TRP A 194 24.32 -14.83 21.68
CA TRP A 194 23.30 -15.06 20.64
C TRP A 194 21.88 -14.84 21.19
N ALA A 195 21.63 -15.22 22.45
CA ALA A 195 20.39 -14.93 23.13
C ALA A 195 20.14 -13.41 23.25
N GLY A 196 21.16 -12.65 23.66
CA GLY A 196 21.08 -11.20 23.80
C GLY A 196 20.85 -10.49 22.47
N LEU A 197 21.60 -10.83 21.42
CA LEU A 197 21.46 -10.23 20.08
C LEU A 197 20.09 -10.54 19.46
N SER A 198 19.63 -11.77 19.56
CA SER A 198 18.32 -12.16 19.01
C SER A 198 17.17 -11.52 19.80
N LEU A 199 17.26 -11.45 21.13
CA LEU A 199 16.27 -10.75 21.95
C LEU A 199 16.22 -9.26 21.61
N PHE A 200 17.36 -8.60 21.44
CA PHE A 200 17.40 -7.21 20.98
C PHE A 200 16.72 -7.04 19.63
N GLY A 201 17.01 -7.94 18.66
CA GLY A 201 16.35 -7.93 17.35
C GLY A 201 14.83 -8.10 17.45
N VAL A 202 14.36 -9.05 18.30
CA VAL A 202 12.92 -9.25 18.54
C VAL A 202 12.28 -8.00 19.14
N ILE A 203 12.93 -7.35 20.11
CA ILE A 203 12.42 -6.10 20.71
C ILE A 203 12.30 -5.01 19.65
N MET A 204 13.31 -4.81 18.82
CA MET A 204 13.30 -3.79 17.75
C MET A 204 12.18 -4.06 16.73
N VAL A 205 12.04 -5.30 16.27
CA VAL A 205 10.96 -5.67 15.34
C VAL A 205 9.60 -5.48 16.03
N SER A 206 9.44 -5.93 17.28
CA SER A 206 8.20 -5.77 18.02
C SER A 206 7.82 -4.31 18.22
N ALA A 207 8.78 -3.45 18.54
CA ALA A 207 8.53 -2.01 18.68
C ALA A 207 8.04 -1.38 17.36
N ALA A 208 8.68 -1.72 16.22
CA ALA A 208 8.27 -1.25 14.91
C ALA A 208 6.87 -1.76 14.52
N THR A 209 6.58 -3.02 14.84
CA THR A 209 5.29 -3.65 14.52
C THR A 209 4.16 -3.14 15.41
N ILE A 210 4.41 -2.88 16.69
CA ILE A 210 3.46 -2.21 17.59
C ILE A 210 3.09 -0.82 17.06
N LYS A 211 4.09 -0.04 16.64
CA LYS A 211 3.84 1.26 16.01
C LYS A 211 2.96 1.13 14.77
N THR A 212 3.22 0.14 13.92
CA THR A 212 2.36 -0.13 12.74
C THR A 212 0.93 -0.48 13.15
N CYS A 213 0.75 -1.30 14.21
CA CYS A 213 -0.58 -1.59 14.75
C CYS A 213 -1.29 -0.32 15.21
N ASP A 214 -0.59 0.55 15.96
CA ASP A 214 -1.16 1.83 16.44
C ASP A 214 -1.58 2.73 15.26
N GLU A 215 -0.74 2.87 14.23
CA GLU A 215 -1.02 3.66 13.02
C GLU A 215 -2.23 3.12 12.22
N LEU A 216 -2.44 1.81 12.26
CA LEU A 216 -3.56 1.14 11.58
C LEU A 216 -4.80 0.97 12.47
N GLY A 217 -4.76 1.41 13.73
CA GLY A 217 -5.86 1.24 14.67
C GLY A 217 -6.11 -0.21 15.09
N LEU A 218 -5.08 -1.06 15.03
CA LEU A 218 -5.14 -2.45 15.46
C LEU A 218 -4.74 -2.60 16.93
N ASN A 219 -5.30 -3.61 17.60
CA ASN A 219 -4.82 -3.99 18.93
C ASN A 219 -3.34 -4.43 18.84
N ARG A 220 -2.50 -3.91 19.73
CA ARG A 220 -1.05 -4.18 19.80
C ARG A 220 -0.71 -5.67 19.89
N ILE A 221 -1.59 -6.50 20.43
CA ILE A 221 -1.42 -7.97 20.46
C ILE A 221 -1.21 -8.55 19.04
N ASN A 222 -1.76 -7.90 18.01
CA ASN A 222 -1.57 -8.36 16.62
C ASN A 222 -0.11 -8.25 16.16
N ALA A 223 0.75 -7.52 16.86
CA ALA A 223 2.18 -7.52 16.59
C ALA A 223 2.81 -8.91 16.71
N CYS A 224 2.26 -9.80 17.54
CA CYS A 224 2.71 -11.19 17.64
C CYS A 224 2.47 -12.00 16.35
N LEU A 225 1.59 -11.54 15.45
CA LEU A 225 1.30 -12.20 14.18
C LEU A 225 2.27 -11.80 13.06
N PHE A 226 3.10 -10.79 13.28
CA PHE A 226 4.02 -10.27 12.28
C PHE A 226 5.00 -11.29 11.67
N PRO A 227 5.59 -12.23 12.44
CA PRO A 227 6.45 -13.26 11.83
C PRO A 227 5.72 -14.09 10.77
N ILE A 228 4.45 -14.45 11.03
CA ILE A 228 3.60 -15.17 10.08
C ILE A 228 3.35 -14.29 8.84
N GLY A 229 2.99 -13.03 9.05
CA GLY A 229 2.78 -12.06 7.99
C GLY A 229 4.03 -11.83 7.14
N ALA A 230 5.21 -11.79 7.75
CA ALA A 230 6.48 -11.63 7.06
C ALA A 230 6.79 -12.82 6.13
N VAL A 231 6.56 -14.05 6.56
CA VAL A 231 6.72 -15.26 5.73
C VAL A 231 5.76 -15.20 4.54
N VAL A 232 4.48 -14.91 4.78
CA VAL A 232 3.48 -14.84 3.72
C VAL A 232 3.81 -13.71 2.74
N MET A 233 4.21 -12.53 3.22
CA MET A 233 4.62 -11.42 2.36
C MET A 233 5.82 -11.78 1.49
N ALA A 234 6.86 -12.42 2.05
CA ALA A 234 8.02 -12.88 1.29
C ALA A 234 7.62 -13.88 0.20
N ALA A 235 6.72 -14.81 0.52
CA ALA A 235 6.18 -15.77 -0.45
C ALA A 235 5.36 -15.09 -1.56
N ILE A 236 4.54 -14.08 -1.23
CA ILE A 236 3.80 -13.27 -2.21
C ILE A 236 4.77 -12.50 -3.11
N MET A 237 5.83 -11.89 -2.57
CA MET A 237 6.87 -11.19 -3.34
C MET A 237 7.57 -12.13 -4.33
N ALA A 238 7.99 -13.30 -3.87
CA ALA A 238 8.62 -14.30 -4.72
C ALA A 238 7.66 -14.79 -5.82
N ASN A 239 6.44 -15.14 -5.46
CA ASN A 239 5.41 -15.58 -6.41
C ASN A 239 5.07 -14.50 -7.45
N SER A 240 4.91 -13.23 -7.02
CA SER A 240 4.68 -12.09 -7.91
C SER A 240 5.81 -11.93 -8.93
N THR A 241 7.06 -12.06 -8.46
CA THR A 241 8.25 -11.95 -9.31
C THR A 241 8.31 -13.07 -10.33
N ILE A 242 8.15 -14.32 -9.89
CA ILE A 242 8.16 -15.50 -10.77
C ILE A 242 7.05 -15.39 -11.82
N GLN A 243 5.85 -15.03 -11.41
CA GLN A 243 4.71 -14.93 -12.33
C GLN A 243 4.96 -13.93 -13.46
N ILE A 244 5.52 -12.76 -13.16
CA ILE A 244 5.79 -11.76 -14.18
C ILE A 244 6.98 -12.14 -15.05
N LEU A 245 8.03 -12.75 -14.48
CA LEU A 245 9.20 -13.19 -15.24
C LEU A 245 8.87 -14.33 -16.20
N VAL A 246 8.07 -15.30 -15.75
CA VAL A 246 7.73 -16.50 -16.55
C VAL A 246 6.62 -16.21 -17.53
N PHE A 247 5.54 -15.56 -17.08
CA PHE A 247 4.32 -15.43 -17.88
C PHE A 247 4.13 -14.02 -18.49
N SER A 248 4.94 -13.02 -18.13
CA SER A 248 4.86 -11.62 -18.60
C SER A 248 3.45 -11.01 -18.45
N ARG A 249 2.68 -11.49 -17.50
CA ARG A 249 1.30 -11.08 -17.25
C ARG A 249 0.96 -11.16 -15.77
N THR A 250 0.00 -10.36 -15.36
CA THR A 250 -0.67 -10.51 -14.06
C THR A 250 -2.17 -10.63 -14.27
N GLU A 251 -2.85 -11.37 -13.42
CA GLU A 251 -4.28 -11.63 -13.52
C GLU A 251 -5.01 -11.06 -12.30
N TRP A 252 -6.13 -10.40 -12.53
CA TRP A 252 -6.98 -9.87 -11.48
C TRP A 252 -8.45 -9.88 -11.89
N ARG A 253 -9.31 -10.49 -11.06
CA ARG A 253 -10.76 -10.60 -11.30
C ARG A 253 -11.12 -11.03 -12.73
N GLY A 254 -10.42 -12.05 -13.25
CA GLY A 254 -10.62 -12.57 -14.59
C GLY A 254 -10.07 -11.73 -15.75
N ARG A 255 -9.41 -10.59 -15.45
CA ARG A 255 -8.71 -9.79 -16.46
C ARG A 255 -7.21 -10.05 -16.43
N VAL A 256 -6.64 -10.21 -17.61
CA VAL A 256 -5.20 -10.40 -17.80
C VAL A 256 -4.58 -9.06 -18.19
N TYR A 257 -3.60 -8.61 -17.39
CA TYR A 257 -2.84 -7.39 -17.66
C TYR A 257 -1.46 -7.79 -18.18
N PRO A 258 -1.13 -7.47 -19.44
CA PRO A 258 0.22 -7.70 -19.95
C PRO A 258 1.18 -6.75 -19.23
N VAL A 259 2.26 -7.30 -18.69
CA VAL A 259 3.31 -6.52 -18.03
C VAL A 259 4.54 -6.55 -18.93
N LYS A 260 4.85 -5.40 -19.55
CA LYS A 260 6.11 -5.25 -20.32
C LYS A 260 7.29 -5.45 -19.37
N ARG A 261 8.25 -6.26 -19.81
CA ARG A 261 9.53 -6.48 -19.11
C ARG A 261 10.37 -5.22 -19.05
#